data_c5171d00f1b81f772719c947c405c5d0
#
_entry.id   c5171d00f1b81f772719c947c405c5d0
#
_cell.length_a   1.000
_cell.length_b   1.000
_cell.length_c   1.000
_cell.angle_alpha   90.00
_cell.angle_beta   90.00
_cell.angle_gamma   90.00
#
_symmetry.space_group_name_H-M   'P 1'
#
loop_
_entity.id
_entity.type
_entity.pdbx_description
1 polymer ?
#
loop_
_entity_poly.entity_id
_entity_poly.type
_entity_poly.pdbx_seq_one_letter_code
_entity_poly.pdbx_strand_id
1 'polypeptide(L)'
;MADSVMTSREPRYVGFWKRVLAFLIDSLVVSLILSPLMLALYGGGYFAKLNAELTALLVSSGDPNADFARMLEILSRPDSAVSAISDIRVQFGLLVATILFWRFRGATPGKMVVKARIVTADGLRQPSTGRLIGRFLAYFVSIIPVFLGFLWIAFDKRKQGWHDKLAGTVVIQDEDV
;
A
#
# COMPACT_ATOMS: atom_id res chain seq x y z
N MET A 1 -15.91 42.84 -22.30
CA MET A 1 -15.42 42.22 -21.05
C MET A 1 -16.16 40.93 -20.90
N ALA A 2 -15.54 39.82 -21.30
CA ALA A 2 -16.11 38.49 -21.15
C ALA A 2 -15.43 37.89 -19.91
N ASP A 3 -16.16 37.89 -18.80
CA ASP A 3 -15.77 37.16 -17.60
C ASP A 3 -15.74 35.68 -17.97
N SER A 4 -14.52 35.15 -18.12
CA SER A 4 -14.28 33.73 -18.16
C SER A 4 -14.59 33.15 -16.77
N VAL A 5 -15.84 32.76 -16.59
CA VAL A 5 -16.26 31.92 -15.47
C VAL A 5 -15.48 30.60 -15.62
N MET A 6 -14.32 30.53 -14.98
CA MET A 6 -13.66 29.26 -14.70
C MET A 6 -14.64 28.45 -13.83
N THR A 7 -15.42 27.61 -14.46
CA THR A 7 -16.17 26.56 -13.76
C THR A 7 -15.15 25.65 -13.10
N SER A 8 -14.82 25.91 -11.86
CA SER A 8 -14.03 25.01 -11.01
C SER A 8 -14.85 23.71 -10.88
N ARG A 9 -14.58 22.75 -11.75
CA ARG A 9 -15.18 21.41 -11.62
C ARG A 9 -14.82 20.86 -10.25
N GLU A 10 -15.82 20.43 -9.51
CA GLU A 10 -15.55 19.74 -8.25
C GLU A 10 -14.67 18.52 -8.51
N PRO A 11 -13.63 18.30 -7.69
CA PRO A 11 -12.68 17.21 -7.91
C PRO A 11 -13.39 15.86 -7.75
N ARG A 12 -13.17 14.96 -8.70
CA ARG A 12 -13.70 13.59 -8.64
C ARG A 12 -12.80 12.73 -7.73
N TYR A 13 -13.33 12.36 -6.57
CA TYR A 13 -12.63 11.51 -5.61
C TYR A 13 -12.54 10.06 -6.07
N VAL A 14 -11.37 9.44 -5.88
CA VAL A 14 -11.12 8.05 -6.25
C VAL A 14 -11.68 7.11 -5.19
N GLY A 15 -12.70 6.34 -5.59
CA GLY A 15 -13.40 5.40 -4.71
C GLY A 15 -12.59 4.15 -4.36
N PHE A 16 -13.15 3.33 -3.47
CA PHE A 16 -12.55 2.13 -2.90
C PHE A 16 -12.02 1.16 -3.98
N TRP A 17 -12.85 0.73 -4.94
CA TRP A 17 -12.48 -0.27 -5.93
C TRP A 17 -11.32 0.14 -6.84
N LYS A 18 -11.28 1.41 -7.26
CA LYS A 18 -10.13 1.92 -8.03
C LYS A 18 -8.83 1.88 -7.21
N ARG A 19 -8.92 2.09 -5.89
CA ARG A 19 -7.75 2.00 -5.00
C ARG A 19 -7.32 0.55 -4.77
N VAL A 20 -8.27 -0.38 -4.69
CA VAL A 20 -7.97 -1.83 -4.65
C VAL A 20 -7.25 -2.25 -5.94
N LEU A 21 -7.77 -1.85 -7.10
CA LEU A 21 -7.11 -2.13 -8.38
C LEU A 21 -5.69 -1.55 -8.44
N ALA A 22 -5.53 -0.29 -8.01
CA ALA A 22 -4.21 0.33 -7.93
C ALA A 22 -3.26 -0.45 -7.00
N PHE A 23 -3.74 -0.90 -5.85
CA PHE A 23 -2.96 -1.73 -4.93
C PHE A 23 -2.55 -3.08 -5.55
N LEU A 24 -3.44 -3.76 -6.28
CA LEU A 24 -3.11 -5.01 -6.97
C LEU A 24 -2.04 -4.80 -8.04
N ILE A 25 -2.13 -3.71 -8.81
CA ILE A 25 -1.11 -3.35 -9.80
C ILE A 25 0.22 -3.02 -9.11
N ASP A 26 0.19 -2.24 -8.02
CA ASP A 26 1.39 -1.94 -7.23
C ASP A 26 2.03 -3.23 -6.68
N SER A 27 1.23 -4.16 -6.17
CA SER A 27 1.70 -5.46 -5.67
C SER A 27 2.36 -6.28 -6.78
N LEU A 28 1.79 -6.28 -7.98
CA LEU A 28 2.39 -6.96 -9.14
C LEU A 28 3.74 -6.33 -9.52
N VAL A 29 3.80 -5.00 -9.62
CA VAL A 29 5.05 -4.27 -9.94
C VAL A 29 6.12 -4.54 -8.89
N VAL A 30 5.76 -4.46 -7.61
CA VAL A 30 6.67 -4.76 -6.51
C VAL A 30 7.15 -6.21 -6.58
N SER A 31 6.27 -7.17 -6.83
CA SER A 31 6.63 -8.58 -6.97
C SER A 31 7.62 -8.82 -8.11
N LEU A 32 7.41 -8.18 -9.27
CA LEU A 32 8.32 -8.29 -10.43
C LEU A 32 9.72 -7.72 -10.14
N ILE A 33 9.80 -6.69 -9.30
CA ILE A 33 11.09 -6.09 -8.90
C ILE A 33 11.75 -6.90 -7.78
N LEU A 34 10.97 -7.33 -6.79
CA LEU A 34 11.49 -8.05 -5.63
C LEU A 34 11.90 -9.48 -5.96
N SER A 35 11.20 -10.17 -6.88
CA SER A 35 11.52 -11.56 -7.21
C SER A 35 12.98 -11.77 -7.63
N PRO A 36 13.55 -11.04 -8.59
CA PRO A 36 14.95 -11.19 -8.95
C PRO A 36 15.89 -10.73 -7.83
N LEU A 37 15.50 -9.71 -7.06
CA LEU A 37 16.28 -9.27 -5.91
C LEU A 37 16.34 -10.35 -4.82
N MET A 38 15.22 -10.99 -4.49
CA MET A 38 15.18 -12.09 -3.53
C MET A 38 16.00 -13.29 -4.03
N LEU A 39 15.91 -13.60 -5.32
CA LEU A 39 16.73 -14.65 -5.95
C LEU A 39 18.23 -14.34 -5.82
N ALA A 40 18.64 -13.11 -6.04
CA ALA A 40 20.04 -12.69 -5.92
C ALA A 40 20.55 -12.69 -4.46
N LEU A 41 19.70 -12.30 -3.49
CA LEU A 41 20.07 -12.21 -2.08
C LEU A 41 20.04 -13.58 -1.36
N TYR A 42 19.09 -14.44 -1.68
CA TYR A 42 18.82 -15.66 -0.92
C TYR A 42 19.01 -16.96 -1.74
N GLY A 43 19.32 -16.85 -3.03
CA GLY A 43 19.63 -17.99 -3.92
C GLY A 43 18.41 -18.71 -4.49
N GLY A 44 18.66 -19.69 -5.34
CA GLY A 44 17.63 -20.39 -6.13
C GLY A 44 16.61 -21.20 -5.32
N GLY A 45 16.96 -21.63 -4.11
CA GLY A 45 16.05 -22.34 -3.20
C GLY A 45 15.01 -21.48 -2.50
N TYR A 46 15.15 -20.15 -2.55
CA TYR A 46 14.28 -19.21 -1.82
C TYR A 46 12.80 -19.40 -2.12
N PHE A 47 12.43 -19.43 -3.41
CA PHE A 47 11.02 -19.56 -3.79
C PHE A 47 10.42 -20.93 -3.46
N ALA A 48 11.21 -22.00 -3.57
CA ALA A 48 10.79 -23.34 -3.16
C ALA A 48 10.50 -23.39 -1.66
N LYS A 49 11.41 -22.81 -0.85
CA LYS A 49 11.25 -22.69 0.61
C LYS A 49 10.06 -21.82 0.98
N LEU A 50 9.90 -20.65 0.35
CA LEU A 50 8.76 -19.76 0.57
C LEU A 50 7.43 -20.46 0.26
N ASN A 51 7.35 -21.18 -0.86
CA ASN A 51 6.14 -21.91 -1.22
C ASN A 51 5.82 -23.01 -0.20
N ALA A 52 6.81 -23.77 0.26
CA ALA A 52 6.64 -24.79 1.29
C ALA A 52 6.16 -24.19 2.63
N GLU A 53 6.76 -23.07 3.07
CA GLU A 53 6.37 -22.38 4.30
C GLU A 53 4.94 -21.80 4.20
N LEU A 54 4.60 -21.14 3.08
CA LEU A 54 3.25 -20.62 2.86
C LEU A 54 2.21 -21.76 2.82
N THR A 55 2.55 -22.87 2.17
CA THR A 55 1.66 -24.05 2.16
C THR A 55 1.46 -24.58 3.58
N ALA A 56 2.52 -24.67 4.37
CA ALA A 56 2.45 -25.10 5.76
C ALA A 56 1.60 -24.18 6.64
N LEU A 57 1.58 -22.87 6.34
CA LEU A 57 0.74 -21.88 7.05
C LEU A 57 -0.74 -21.95 6.62
N LEU A 58 -1.00 -22.28 5.35
CA LEU A 58 -2.36 -22.29 4.79
C LEU A 58 -3.09 -23.62 5.03
N VAL A 59 -2.36 -24.71 5.18
CA VAL A 59 -2.95 -26.05 5.42
C VAL A 59 -3.15 -26.23 6.92
N SER A 60 -4.42 -26.23 7.34
CA SER A 60 -4.79 -26.52 8.73
C SER A 60 -4.55 -27.97 9.08
N SER A 61 -3.98 -28.23 10.26
CA SER A 61 -3.85 -29.58 10.83
C SER A 61 -5.17 -30.09 11.46
N GLY A 62 -6.17 -29.21 11.60
CA GLY A 62 -7.39 -29.47 12.37
C GLY A 62 -7.27 -29.16 13.86
N ASP A 63 -6.08 -28.84 14.35
CA ASP A 63 -5.84 -28.37 15.73
C ASP A 63 -5.34 -26.91 15.69
N PRO A 64 -6.16 -25.95 16.14
CA PRO A 64 -5.80 -24.52 16.16
C PRO A 64 -4.52 -24.22 16.94
N ASN A 65 -4.25 -24.95 18.04
CA ASN A 65 -3.05 -24.74 18.85
C ASN A 65 -1.79 -25.20 18.10
N ALA A 66 -1.86 -26.34 17.43
CA ALA A 66 -0.77 -26.84 16.61
C ALA A 66 -0.50 -25.93 15.39
N ASP A 67 -1.54 -25.41 14.75
CA ASP A 67 -1.41 -24.46 13.65
C ASP A 67 -0.79 -23.14 14.10
N PHE A 68 -1.21 -22.61 15.26
CA PHE A 68 -0.62 -21.42 15.84
C PHE A 68 0.85 -21.60 16.25
N ALA A 69 1.18 -22.76 16.87
CA ALA A 69 2.57 -23.09 17.22
C ALA A 69 3.45 -23.18 15.98
N ARG A 70 2.98 -23.82 14.90
CA ARG A 70 3.67 -23.89 13.61
C ARG A 70 3.89 -22.51 12.99
N MET A 71 2.88 -21.66 13.04
CA MET A 71 3.00 -20.28 12.56
C MET A 71 4.11 -19.52 13.32
N LEU A 72 4.11 -19.59 14.66
CA LEU A 72 5.14 -18.95 15.47
C LEU A 72 6.54 -19.54 15.17
N GLU A 73 6.64 -20.85 15.00
CA GLU A 73 7.90 -21.50 14.65
C GLU A 73 8.46 -20.98 13.33
N ILE A 74 7.64 -20.94 12.25
CA ILE A 74 8.07 -20.42 10.94
C ILE A 74 8.48 -18.95 11.03
N LEU A 75 7.68 -18.12 11.70
CA LEU A 75 7.96 -16.67 11.81
C LEU A 75 9.19 -16.36 12.68
N SER A 76 9.54 -17.23 13.63
CA SER A 76 10.69 -17.04 14.52
C SER A 76 12.02 -17.51 13.92
N ARG A 77 12.01 -18.30 12.86
CA ARG A 77 13.22 -18.81 12.21
C ARG A 77 13.93 -17.69 11.44
N PRO A 78 15.19 -17.36 11.77
CA PRO A 78 15.95 -16.33 11.05
C PRO A 78 16.19 -16.67 9.56
N ASP A 79 16.23 -17.96 9.24
CA ASP A 79 16.46 -18.47 7.89
C ASP A 79 15.17 -18.73 7.10
N SER A 80 13.99 -18.43 7.67
CA SER A 80 12.70 -18.56 7.00
C SER A 80 12.63 -17.65 5.76
N ALA A 81 12.07 -18.17 4.67
CA ALA A 81 11.80 -17.37 3.48
C ALA A 81 10.73 -16.29 3.73
N VAL A 82 9.80 -16.55 4.67
CA VAL A 82 8.83 -15.55 5.14
C VAL A 82 9.53 -14.44 5.92
N SER A 83 10.55 -14.76 6.76
CA SER A 83 11.32 -13.76 7.48
C SER A 83 12.14 -12.86 6.55
N ALA A 84 12.62 -13.38 5.42
CA ALA A 84 13.32 -12.59 4.41
C ALA A 84 12.46 -11.47 3.80
N ILE A 85 11.14 -11.71 3.62
CA ILE A 85 10.21 -10.66 3.20
C ILE A 85 10.10 -9.56 4.27
N SER A 86 10.23 -9.93 5.53
CA SER A 86 10.19 -9.01 6.69
C SER A 86 11.55 -8.36 6.98
N ASP A 87 12.60 -8.63 6.18
CA ASP A 87 13.92 -8.00 6.35
C ASP A 87 13.76 -6.48 6.35
N ILE A 88 14.27 -5.85 7.43
CA ILE A 88 14.15 -4.40 7.63
C ILE A 88 14.75 -3.60 6.47
N ARG A 89 15.77 -4.11 5.79
CA ARG A 89 16.40 -3.46 4.64
C ARG A 89 15.45 -3.41 3.45
N VAL A 90 14.73 -4.51 3.20
CA VAL A 90 13.72 -4.60 2.13
C VAL A 90 12.55 -3.69 2.45
N GLN A 91 12.03 -3.74 3.68
CA GLN A 91 10.92 -2.89 4.13
C GLN A 91 11.27 -1.41 4.08
N PHE A 92 12.48 -1.05 4.52
CA PHE A 92 12.97 0.33 4.44
C PHE A 92 13.12 0.80 2.98
N GLY A 93 13.65 -0.04 2.10
CA GLY A 93 13.74 0.25 0.66
C GLY A 93 12.37 0.50 0.03
N LEU A 94 11.36 -0.34 0.33
CA LEU A 94 9.99 -0.18 -0.15
C LEU A 94 9.34 1.10 0.41
N LEU A 95 9.55 1.41 1.69
CA LEU A 95 9.09 2.64 2.31
C LEU A 95 9.67 3.86 1.58
N VAL A 96 10.98 3.91 1.43
CA VAL A 96 11.66 5.01 0.73
C VAL A 96 11.15 5.14 -0.70
N ALA A 97 11.07 4.05 -1.45
CA ALA A 97 10.54 4.04 -2.81
C ALA A 97 9.10 4.58 -2.87
N THR A 98 8.23 4.15 -1.96
CA THR A 98 6.83 4.61 -1.89
C THR A 98 6.76 6.11 -1.64
N ILE A 99 7.52 6.63 -0.67
CA ILE A 99 7.54 8.08 -0.35
C ILE A 99 8.10 8.88 -1.51
N LEU A 100 9.15 8.39 -2.19
CA LEU A 100 9.71 9.03 -3.37
C LEU A 100 8.70 9.10 -4.53
N PHE A 101 7.99 8.01 -4.81
CA PHE A 101 6.92 8.01 -5.82
C PHE A 101 5.82 9.03 -5.48
N TRP A 102 5.38 9.07 -4.22
CA TRP A 102 4.38 10.05 -3.78
C TRP A 102 4.91 11.49 -3.89
N ARG A 103 6.21 11.69 -3.57
CA ARG A 103 6.81 13.04 -3.59
C ARG A 103 7.02 13.57 -5.01
N PHE A 104 7.47 12.72 -5.94
CA PHE A 104 7.84 13.16 -7.29
C PHE A 104 6.69 13.01 -8.29
N ARG A 105 5.86 11.99 -8.15
CA ARG A 105 4.77 11.68 -9.08
C ARG A 105 3.38 11.93 -8.51
N GLY A 106 3.25 12.19 -7.20
CA GLY A 106 1.97 12.31 -6.51
C GLY A 106 1.19 10.98 -6.41
N ALA A 107 1.74 9.89 -6.93
CA ALA A 107 1.07 8.60 -7.03
C ALA A 107 2.09 7.45 -7.06
N THR A 108 1.68 6.24 -6.67
CA THR A 108 2.41 5.00 -6.95
C THR A 108 2.14 4.54 -8.39
N PRO A 109 2.94 3.61 -8.96
CA PRO A 109 2.72 3.09 -10.32
C PRO A 109 1.27 2.62 -10.56
N GLY A 110 0.69 1.85 -9.64
CA GLY A 110 -0.70 1.40 -9.76
C GLY A 110 -1.71 2.55 -9.73
N LYS A 111 -1.48 3.58 -8.89
CA LYS A 111 -2.33 4.78 -8.90
C LYS A 111 -2.21 5.57 -10.20
N MET A 112 -1.01 5.62 -10.81
CA MET A 112 -0.84 6.26 -12.12
C MET A 112 -1.64 5.55 -13.19
N VAL A 113 -1.68 4.21 -13.21
CA VAL A 113 -2.48 3.43 -14.17
C VAL A 113 -3.98 3.74 -14.06
N VAL A 114 -4.50 3.89 -12.84
CA VAL A 114 -5.90 4.25 -12.61
C VAL A 114 -6.15 5.76 -12.64
N LYS A 115 -5.14 6.55 -13.08
CA LYS A 115 -5.18 8.03 -13.16
C LYS A 115 -5.58 8.66 -11.82
N ALA A 116 -4.94 8.24 -10.74
CA ALA A 116 -5.23 8.69 -9.39
C ALA A 116 -4.01 9.40 -8.78
N ARG A 117 -4.22 10.58 -8.19
CA ARG A 117 -3.18 11.38 -7.56
C ARG A 117 -3.52 11.72 -6.11
N ILE A 118 -2.50 11.73 -5.25
CA ILE A 118 -2.61 12.15 -3.85
C ILE A 118 -2.38 13.65 -3.79
N VAL A 119 -3.34 14.38 -3.21
CA VAL A 119 -3.27 15.82 -3.01
C VAL A 119 -3.68 16.18 -1.58
N THR A 120 -3.40 17.42 -1.16
CA THR A 120 -3.86 17.93 0.13
C THR A 120 -5.38 18.14 0.11
N ALA A 121 -6.02 17.90 1.25
CA ALA A 121 -7.47 18.03 1.39
C ALA A 121 -7.97 19.47 1.41
N ASP A 122 -7.07 20.43 1.70
CA ASP A 122 -7.34 21.85 1.92
C ASP A 122 -7.10 22.74 0.69
N GLY A 123 -6.43 22.26 -0.33
CA GLY A 123 -6.12 23.10 -1.50
C GLY A 123 -5.75 22.33 -2.74
N LEU A 124 -5.93 21.01 -2.73
CA LEU A 124 -5.63 20.09 -3.85
C LEU A 124 -4.19 20.21 -4.39
N ARG A 125 -3.26 20.64 -3.52
CA ARG A 125 -1.84 20.82 -3.84
C ARG A 125 -1.06 19.55 -3.55
N GLN A 126 0.16 19.48 -4.04
CA GLN A 126 1.05 18.37 -3.71
C GLN A 126 1.35 18.37 -2.21
N PRO A 127 1.16 17.23 -1.50
CA PRO A 127 1.43 17.14 -0.07
C PRO A 127 2.92 17.30 0.25
N SER A 128 3.24 17.89 1.39
CA SER A 128 4.60 17.93 1.91
C SER A 128 5.09 16.51 2.26
N THR A 129 6.41 16.31 2.27
CA THR A 129 7.02 15.02 2.65
C THR A 129 6.58 14.57 4.04
N GLY A 130 6.46 15.50 5.00
CA GLY A 130 5.95 15.19 6.34
C GLY A 130 4.53 14.64 6.34
N ARG A 131 3.62 15.20 5.55
CA ARG A 131 2.25 14.65 5.38
C ARG A 131 2.27 13.27 4.74
N LEU A 132 3.17 13.00 3.79
CA LEU A 132 3.30 11.69 3.14
C LEU A 132 3.83 10.63 4.10
N ILE A 133 4.81 10.97 4.95
CA ILE A 133 5.30 10.10 6.02
C ILE A 133 4.18 9.83 7.04
N GLY A 134 3.49 10.88 7.49
CA GLY A 134 2.34 10.75 8.39
C GLY A 134 1.24 9.85 7.81
N ARG A 135 0.97 9.97 6.51
CA ARG A 135 0.05 9.10 5.78
C ARG A 135 0.49 7.63 5.81
N PHE A 136 1.79 7.38 5.60
CA PHE A 136 2.33 6.03 5.66
C PHE A 136 2.18 5.42 7.07
N LEU A 137 2.53 6.17 8.10
CA LEU A 137 2.35 5.71 9.49
C LEU A 137 0.86 5.49 9.83
N ALA A 138 -0.03 6.31 9.30
CA ALA A 138 -1.47 6.18 9.50
C ALA A 138 -2.08 4.93 8.80
N TYR A 139 -1.36 4.25 7.90
CA TYR A 139 -1.79 2.95 7.41
C TYR A 139 -1.88 1.91 8.53
N PHE A 140 -0.96 1.93 9.51
CA PHE A 140 -1.04 1.04 10.67
C PHE A 140 -2.35 1.25 11.43
N VAL A 141 -2.76 2.51 11.63
CA VAL A 141 -4.07 2.83 12.26
C VAL A 141 -5.25 2.29 11.45
N SER A 142 -5.13 2.25 10.12
CA SER A 142 -6.18 1.74 9.23
C SER A 142 -6.22 0.21 9.18
N ILE A 143 -5.10 -0.48 9.48
CA ILE A 143 -4.96 -1.94 9.44
C ILE A 143 -5.41 -2.56 10.77
N ILE A 144 -4.99 -2.01 11.91
CA ILE A 144 -5.21 -2.56 13.26
C ILE A 144 -6.66 -2.99 13.49
N PRO A 145 -7.71 -2.18 13.20
CA PRO A 145 -9.09 -2.62 13.35
C PRO A 145 -9.58 -3.40 12.12
N VAL A 146 -8.88 -4.48 11.76
CA VAL A 146 -9.27 -5.41 10.68
C VAL A 146 -9.57 -4.66 9.36
N PHE A 147 -8.67 -3.77 8.95
CA PHE A 147 -8.76 -2.96 7.72
C PHE A 147 -9.97 -2.01 7.64
N LEU A 148 -10.70 -1.77 8.73
CA LEU A 148 -11.86 -0.86 8.75
C LEU A 148 -11.52 0.54 8.24
N GLY A 149 -10.30 1.04 8.51
CA GLY A 149 -9.86 2.33 8.03
C GLY A 149 -9.76 2.42 6.49
N PHE A 150 -9.53 1.30 5.80
CA PHE A 150 -9.58 1.23 4.34
C PHE A 150 -11.00 1.06 3.82
N LEU A 151 -11.81 0.21 4.47
CA LEU A 151 -13.22 0.02 4.10
C LEU A 151 -14.01 1.33 4.22
N TRP A 152 -13.62 2.20 5.14
CA TRP A 152 -14.24 3.52 5.32
C TRP A 152 -14.29 4.36 4.04
N ILE A 153 -13.33 4.16 3.11
CA ILE A 153 -13.29 4.83 1.81
C ILE A 153 -14.60 4.65 1.01
N ALA A 154 -15.23 3.47 1.13
CA ALA A 154 -16.47 3.17 0.41
C ALA A 154 -17.62 4.08 0.85
N PHE A 155 -17.67 4.45 2.12
CA PHE A 155 -18.76 5.17 2.76
C PHE A 155 -18.51 6.68 2.86
N ASP A 156 -17.24 7.12 2.88
CA ASP A 156 -16.88 8.52 3.05
C ASP A 156 -17.26 9.37 1.83
N LYS A 157 -17.81 10.57 2.05
CA LYS A 157 -18.22 11.50 0.98
C LYS A 157 -17.04 11.93 0.10
N ARG A 158 -15.86 12.18 0.69
CA ARG A 158 -14.63 12.56 0.00
C ARG A 158 -13.76 11.35 -0.35
N LYS A 159 -14.30 10.12 -0.18
CA LYS A 159 -13.60 8.86 -0.41
C LYS A 159 -12.25 8.78 0.31
N GLN A 160 -12.20 9.25 1.55
CA GLN A 160 -11.02 9.22 2.41
C GLN A 160 -11.03 8.01 3.32
N GLY A 161 -9.92 7.27 3.37
CA GLY A 161 -9.63 6.33 4.46
C GLY A 161 -9.17 7.07 5.71
N TRP A 162 -9.03 6.36 6.82
CA TRP A 162 -8.53 6.96 8.07
C TRP A 162 -7.12 7.52 7.90
N HIS A 163 -6.25 6.81 7.19
CA HIS A 163 -4.91 7.29 6.85
C HIS A 163 -4.92 8.58 6.00
N ASP A 164 -5.92 8.74 5.12
CA ASP A 164 -6.11 9.97 4.36
C ASP A 164 -6.49 11.15 5.26
N LYS A 165 -7.46 10.91 6.17
CA LYS A 165 -7.95 11.92 7.11
C LYS A 165 -6.87 12.38 8.08
N LEU A 166 -6.14 11.42 8.67
CA LEU A 166 -5.04 11.73 9.59
C LEU A 166 -3.91 12.53 8.94
N ALA A 167 -3.62 12.26 7.66
CA ALA A 167 -2.59 12.99 6.92
C ALA A 167 -3.11 14.29 6.25
N GLY A 168 -4.41 14.59 6.33
CA GLY A 168 -5.01 15.73 5.64
C GLY A 168 -4.87 15.66 4.13
N THR A 169 -5.03 14.46 3.55
CA THR A 169 -4.91 14.20 2.11
C THR A 169 -6.19 13.64 1.53
N VAL A 170 -6.35 13.74 0.22
CA VAL A 170 -7.39 13.08 -0.58
C VAL A 170 -6.76 12.45 -1.81
N VAL A 171 -7.45 11.51 -2.44
CA VAL A 171 -7.04 10.95 -3.73
C VAL A 171 -8.08 11.34 -4.75
N ILE A 172 -7.66 12.06 -5.77
CA ILE A 172 -8.51 12.58 -6.85
C ILE A 172 -8.12 11.95 -8.18
N GLN A 173 -9.03 12.07 -9.16
CA GLN A 173 -8.75 11.69 -10.53
C GLN A 173 -7.73 12.70 -11.13
N ASP A 174 -6.68 12.23 -11.82
CA ASP A 174 -5.59 13.07 -12.34
C ASP A 174 -6.04 14.03 -13.46
N GLU A 175 -7.22 13.79 -14.05
CA GLU A 175 -7.81 14.67 -15.07
C GLU A 175 -8.40 15.97 -14.48
N ASP A 176 -8.45 16.07 -13.15
CA ASP A 176 -9.05 17.20 -12.43
C ASP A 176 -7.99 18.16 -11.82
N VAL A 177 -6.70 18.05 -12.24
CA VAL A 177 -5.57 18.87 -11.76
C VAL A 177 -5.01 19.77 -12.87
#